data_d8478ef7c14853b005fbeb072859f079
#
_entry.id   d8478ef7c14853b005fbeb072859f079
#
_cell.length_a   1.000
_cell.length_b   1.000
_cell.length_c   1.000
_cell.angle_alpha   90.00
_cell.angle_beta   90.00
_cell.angle_gamma   90.00
#
_symmetry.space_group_name_H-M   'P 1'
#
loop_
_entity.id
_entity.type
_entity.pdbx_description
1 polymer ?
#
loop_
_entity_poly.entity_id
_entity_poly.type
_entity_poly.pdbx_seq_one_letter_code
_entity_poly.pdbx_strand_id
1 'polypeptide(L)'
;MAKNKEEKTNVMRTLEQKKIAYTAKTYPHGEGDAIDGVSVARAVGLEAEMVFKTLVCKGASGGYYVFDIPVAENLDLKKAARAVGEKSVAMLPQKELLPLTGYVHGGCSPVGMKKQFPTVFHETAESLPQVAVSAGKIGYQVVSDPKDLMALLRAAAADLIVE
;
A
#
# COMPACT_ATOMS: atom_id res chain seq x y z
N MET A 1 -13.91 0.57 -29.07
CA MET A 1 -13.72 0.63 -28.60
C MET A 1 -13.30 0.30 -27.80
N ALA A 2 -13.17 0.06 -27.50
CA ALA A 2 -12.85 -0.18 -26.91
C ALA A 2 -12.31 0.01 -26.22
N LYS A 3 -12.21 0.21 -26.11
CA LYS A 3 -11.72 0.46 -25.52
C LYS A 3 -11.09 0.53 -24.54
N ASN A 4 -10.78 0.42 -24.72
CA ASN A 4 -9.91 0.96 -23.73
C ASN A 4 -10.50 1.06 -22.38
N LYS A 5 -11.13 0.03 -22.04
CA LYS A 5 -11.61 -0.06 -20.72
C LYS A 5 -10.45 -0.40 -19.85
N GLU A 6 -10.05 0.54 -19.05
CA GLU A 6 -9.20 0.22 -17.98
C GLU A 6 -9.85 -0.85 -17.14
N GLU A 7 -9.11 -1.87 -16.87
CA GLU A 7 -9.58 -2.98 -16.08
C GLU A 7 -9.82 -2.52 -14.64
N LYS A 8 -11.02 -2.75 -14.13
CA LYS A 8 -11.29 -2.44 -12.73
C LYS A 8 -10.77 -3.56 -11.85
N THR A 9 -9.95 -3.20 -10.88
CA THR A 9 -9.43 -4.16 -9.92
C THR A 9 -10.39 -4.29 -8.74
N ASN A 10 -10.15 -5.29 -7.89
CA ASN A 10 -10.90 -5.44 -6.66
C ASN A 10 -10.75 -4.22 -5.74
N VAL A 11 -9.57 -3.61 -5.72
CA VAL A 11 -9.34 -2.40 -4.92
C VAL A 11 -10.29 -1.30 -5.39
N MET A 12 -10.37 -1.07 -6.70
CA MET A 12 -11.24 -0.05 -7.25
C MET A 12 -12.70 -0.33 -6.94
N ARG A 13 -13.13 -1.59 -7.08
CA ARG A 13 -14.51 -1.97 -6.76
C ARG A 13 -14.81 -1.76 -5.29
N THR A 14 -13.87 -2.07 -4.41
CA THR A 14 -14.04 -1.87 -2.97
C THR A 14 -14.22 -0.39 -2.65
N LEU A 15 -13.40 0.47 -3.25
CA LEU A 15 -13.51 1.91 -3.04
C LEU A 15 -14.86 2.43 -3.52
N GLU A 16 -15.32 1.95 -4.68
CA GLU A 16 -16.62 2.35 -5.22
C GLU A 16 -17.76 1.89 -4.33
N GLN A 17 -17.69 0.67 -3.82
CA GLN A 17 -18.72 0.16 -2.91
C GLN A 17 -18.79 0.96 -1.62
N LYS A 18 -17.67 1.45 -1.16
CA LYS A 18 -17.61 2.25 0.07
C LYS A 18 -17.79 3.74 -0.20
N LYS A 19 -18.05 4.11 -1.45
CA LYS A 19 -18.27 5.49 -1.88
C LYS A 19 -17.09 6.39 -1.59
N ILE A 20 -15.88 5.85 -1.76
CA ILE A 20 -14.64 6.58 -1.59
C ILE A 20 -14.16 7.02 -2.97
N ALA A 21 -13.98 8.32 -3.14
CA ALA A 21 -13.52 8.88 -4.40
C ALA A 21 -12.06 8.49 -4.64
N TYR A 22 -11.72 8.14 -5.87
CA TYR A 22 -10.36 7.83 -6.24
C TYR A 22 -10.11 8.17 -7.71
N THR A 23 -8.84 8.33 -8.04
CA THR A 23 -8.40 8.45 -9.43
C THR A 23 -7.50 7.24 -9.73
N ALA A 24 -7.78 6.55 -10.82
CA ALA A 24 -6.94 5.44 -11.24
C ALA A 24 -5.80 5.96 -12.09
N LYS A 25 -4.60 5.44 -11.86
CA LYS A 25 -3.41 5.76 -12.65
C LYS A 25 -2.77 4.46 -13.11
N THR A 26 -2.25 4.47 -14.33
CA THR A 26 -1.53 3.31 -14.86
C THR A 26 -0.12 3.74 -15.22
N TYR A 27 0.79 2.78 -15.25
CA TYR A 27 2.16 3.03 -15.65
C TYR A 27 2.69 1.83 -16.44
N PRO A 28 3.65 2.06 -17.37
CA PRO A 28 4.21 0.96 -18.15
C PRO A 28 4.91 -0.04 -17.23
N HIS A 29 4.76 -1.32 -17.54
CA HIS A 29 5.40 -2.37 -16.77
C HIS A 29 5.66 -3.56 -17.70
N GLY A 30 6.74 -4.27 -17.43
CA GLY A 30 7.03 -5.52 -18.11
C GLY A 30 6.23 -6.63 -17.48
N GLU A 31 6.08 -7.73 -18.23
CA GLU A 31 5.36 -8.87 -17.75
C GLU A 31 6.07 -9.47 -16.55
N GLY A 32 5.40 -9.52 -15.42
CA GLY A 32 5.97 -10.08 -14.20
C GLY A 32 7.00 -9.21 -13.50
N ASP A 33 7.27 -8.00 -14.02
CA ASP A 33 8.30 -7.14 -13.46
C ASP A 33 7.71 -6.12 -12.50
N ALA A 34 8.29 -6.04 -11.31
CA ALA A 34 7.97 -4.97 -10.38
C ALA A 34 8.91 -3.80 -10.68
N ILE A 35 8.37 -2.59 -10.64
CA ILE A 35 9.13 -1.35 -10.81
C ILE A 35 9.29 -0.74 -9.44
N ASP A 36 10.47 -0.15 -9.16
CA ASP A 36 10.68 0.49 -7.86
C ASP A 36 9.72 1.66 -7.66
N GLY A 37 9.40 1.94 -6.39
CA GLY A 37 8.36 2.90 -6.05
C GLY A 37 8.62 4.32 -6.52
N VAL A 38 9.88 4.75 -6.54
CA VAL A 38 10.21 6.10 -7.00
C VAL A 38 9.96 6.21 -8.49
N SER A 39 10.30 5.18 -9.26
CA SER A 39 10.02 5.14 -10.68
C SER A 39 8.52 5.12 -10.95
N VAL A 40 7.74 4.41 -10.12
CA VAL A 40 6.29 4.42 -10.23
C VAL A 40 5.74 5.83 -10.01
N ALA A 41 6.21 6.52 -8.96
CA ALA A 41 5.75 7.88 -8.67
C ALA A 41 6.00 8.79 -9.86
N ARG A 42 7.19 8.70 -10.45
CA ARG A 42 7.53 9.51 -11.62
C ARG A 42 6.63 9.16 -12.80
N ALA A 43 6.37 7.88 -13.01
CA ALA A 43 5.58 7.43 -14.15
C ALA A 43 4.12 7.91 -14.06
N VAL A 44 3.57 8.01 -12.86
CA VAL A 44 2.20 8.48 -12.68
C VAL A 44 2.09 9.98 -12.43
N GLY A 45 3.22 10.68 -12.43
CA GLY A 45 3.24 12.13 -12.31
C GLY A 45 2.99 12.67 -10.93
N LEU A 46 3.37 11.91 -9.90
CA LEU A 46 3.17 12.32 -8.51
C LEU A 46 4.50 12.47 -7.79
N GLU A 47 4.51 13.31 -6.75
CA GLU A 47 5.66 13.41 -5.86
C GLU A 47 5.85 12.10 -5.12
N ALA A 48 7.10 11.66 -4.97
CA ALA A 48 7.37 10.37 -4.31
C ALA A 48 6.81 10.32 -2.89
N GLU A 49 6.76 11.46 -2.20
CA GLU A 49 6.24 11.53 -0.83
C GLU A 49 4.73 11.26 -0.76
N MET A 50 4.03 11.32 -1.88
CA MET A 50 2.59 11.04 -1.95
C MET A 50 2.29 9.61 -2.37
N VAL A 51 3.28 8.87 -2.83
CA VAL A 51 3.11 7.49 -3.27
C VAL A 51 3.63 6.58 -2.17
N PHE A 52 2.75 5.72 -1.68
CA PHE A 52 3.05 4.83 -0.56
C PHE A 52 3.16 3.40 -1.03
N LYS A 53 4.09 2.67 -0.45
CA LYS A 53 4.25 1.23 -0.69
C LYS A 53 3.71 0.48 0.51
N THR A 54 3.15 -0.69 0.24
CA THR A 54 2.51 -1.52 1.26
C THR A 54 3.42 -2.68 1.60
N LEU A 55 3.82 -2.74 2.85
CA LEU A 55 4.74 -3.77 3.35
C LEU A 55 4.02 -4.61 4.39
N VAL A 56 4.25 -5.91 4.35
CA VAL A 56 3.65 -6.85 5.29
C VAL A 56 4.75 -7.42 6.17
N CYS A 57 4.51 -7.42 7.47
CA CYS A 57 5.46 -7.94 8.44
C CYS A 57 4.80 -8.97 9.34
N LYS A 58 5.62 -9.86 9.89
CA LYS A 58 5.17 -10.82 10.88
C LYS A 58 5.77 -10.42 12.23
N GLY A 59 4.94 -10.36 13.25
CA GLY A 59 5.40 -10.04 14.59
C GLY A 59 5.90 -11.25 15.33
N ALA A 60 6.66 -11.01 16.40
CA ALA A 60 7.18 -12.08 17.25
C ALA A 60 6.08 -12.94 17.84
N SER A 61 4.88 -12.36 18.04
CA SER A 61 3.73 -13.10 18.57
C SER A 61 3.08 -14.02 17.53
N GLY A 62 3.48 -13.91 16.25
CA GLY A 62 2.87 -14.67 15.16
C GLY A 62 1.82 -13.88 14.39
N GLY A 63 1.49 -12.66 14.82
CA GLY A 63 0.53 -11.83 14.12
C GLY A 63 1.14 -11.17 12.89
N TYR A 64 0.27 -10.77 11.96
CA TYR A 64 0.70 -10.09 10.74
C TYR A 64 0.23 -8.65 10.77
N TYR A 65 1.02 -7.77 10.17
CA TYR A 65 0.76 -6.33 10.17
C TYR A 65 1.10 -5.71 8.83
N VAL A 66 0.38 -4.67 8.48
CA VAL A 66 0.56 -3.96 7.22
C VAL A 66 1.06 -2.56 7.52
N PHE A 67 2.14 -2.17 6.86
CA PHE A 67 2.72 -0.83 7.02
C PHE A 67 2.79 -0.15 5.67
N ASP A 68 2.29 1.08 5.60
CA ASP A 68 2.33 1.88 4.38
C ASP A 68 3.21 3.09 4.60
N ILE A 69 4.25 3.19 3.79
CA ILE A 69 5.23 4.27 3.93
C ILE A 69 5.54 4.86 2.56
N PRO A 70 6.03 6.12 2.52
CA PRO A 70 6.42 6.72 1.23
C PRO A 70 7.45 5.85 0.51
N VAL A 71 7.31 5.77 -0.81
CA VAL A 71 8.09 4.83 -1.62
C VAL A 71 9.60 5.04 -1.57
N ALA A 72 10.04 6.28 -1.30
CA ALA A 72 11.47 6.59 -1.23
C ALA A 72 12.09 6.23 0.13
N GLU A 73 11.26 5.89 1.10
CA GLU A 73 11.72 5.65 2.48
C GLU A 73 11.87 4.18 2.77
N ASN A 74 12.54 3.87 3.86
CA ASN A 74 12.70 2.51 4.32
C ASN A 74 11.98 2.34 5.66
N LEU A 75 11.36 1.19 5.85
CA LEU A 75 10.67 0.88 7.09
C LEU A 75 11.68 0.65 8.21
N ASP A 76 11.48 1.37 9.32
CA ASP A 76 12.26 1.12 10.52
C ASP A 76 11.53 0.04 11.33
N LEU A 77 12.13 -1.14 11.40
CA LEU A 77 11.46 -2.29 12.01
C LEU A 77 11.19 -2.10 13.50
N LYS A 78 12.04 -1.34 14.19
CA LYS A 78 11.82 -1.06 15.61
C LYS A 78 10.62 -0.14 15.81
N LYS A 79 10.54 0.91 14.99
CA LYS A 79 9.39 1.82 15.03
C LYS A 79 8.10 1.08 14.65
N ALA A 80 8.18 0.20 13.66
CA ALA A 80 7.03 -0.59 13.23
C ALA A 80 6.53 -1.49 14.36
N ALA A 81 7.44 -2.19 15.03
CA ALA A 81 7.08 -3.06 16.15
C ALA A 81 6.42 -2.25 17.28
N ARG A 82 6.99 -1.09 17.59
CA ARG A 82 6.43 -0.23 18.62
C ARG A 82 5.01 0.23 18.28
N ALA A 83 4.79 0.53 17.00
CA ALA A 83 3.50 1.03 16.55
C ALA A 83 2.38 -0.01 16.73
N VAL A 84 2.70 -1.30 16.68
CA VAL A 84 1.70 -2.35 16.78
C VAL A 84 1.77 -3.14 18.09
N GLY A 85 2.65 -2.72 19.00
CA GLY A 85 2.75 -3.37 20.33
C GLY A 85 3.45 -4.72 20.28
N GLU A 86 4.30 -4.94 19.31
CA GLU A 86 5.08 -6.18 19.19
C GLU A 86 6.47 -5.99 19.75
N LYS A 87 7.05 -7.08 20.24
CA LYS A 87 8.43 -7.08 20.69
C LYS A 87 9.37 -6.82 19.51
N SER A 88 9.06 -7.44 18.38
CA SER A 88 9.80 -7.24 17.14
C SER A 88 8.89 -7.63 15.96
N VAL A 89 9.22 -7.09 14.79
CA VAL A 89 8.57 -7.52 13.54
C VAL A 89 9.66 -7.74 12.50
N ALA A 90 9.38 -8.60 11.54
CA ALA A 90 10.28 -8.89 10.43
C ALA A 90 9.50 -8.85 9.15
N MET A 91 10.15 -8.45 8.07
CA MET A 91 9.51 -8.45 6.76
C MET A 91 9.08 -9.86 6.39
N LEU A 92 7.89 -9.98 5.85
CA LEU A 92 7.38 -11.26 5.40
C LEU A 92 8.19 -11.72 4.18
N PRO A 93 8.63 -12.99 4.14
CA PRO A 93 9.30 -13.49 2.94
C PRO A 93 8.41 -13.32 1.71
N GLN A 94 9.00 -12.90 0.60
CA GLN A 94 8.23 -12.58 -0.61
C GLN A 94 7.36 -13.77 -1.07
N LYS A 95 7.85 -14.99 -0.92
CA LYS A 95 7.11 -16.18 -1.33
C LYS A 95 5.83 -16.40 -0.53
N GLU A 96 5.73 -15.80 0.65
CA GLU A 96 4.55 -15.93 1.50
C GLU A 96 3.50 -14.86 1.25
N LEU A 97 3.85 -13.82 0.49
CA LEU A 97 2.98 -12.67 0.29
C LEU A 97 1.68 -13.03 -0.43
N LEU A 98 1.80 -13.72 -1.56
CA LEU A 98 0.62 -14.07 -2.36
C LEU A 98 -0.35 -14.99 -1.61
N PRO A 99 0.10 -16.09 -0.99
CA PRO A 99 -0.86 -16.92 -0.26
C PRO A 99 -1.50 -16.21 0.93
N LEU A 100 -0.78 -15.28 1.55
CA LEU A 100 -1.32 -14.57 2.71
C LEU A 100 -2.27 -13.45 2.32
N THR A 101 -1.93 -12.65 1.33
CA THR A 101 -2.65 -11.41 1.02
C THR A 101 -3.49 -11.49 -0.25
N GLY A 102 -3.13 -12.33 -1.18
CA GLY A 102 -3.72 -12.36 -2.51
C GLY A 102 -3.00 -11.46 -3.51
N TYR A 103 -1.94 -10.79 -3.08
CA TYR A 103 -1.18 -9.86 -3.92
C TYR A 103 0.25 -10.31 -4.10
N VAL A 104 0.85 -9.90 -5.23
CA VAL A 104 2.26 -10.16 -5.50
C VAL A 104 3.09 -8.95 -5.12
N HIS A 105 4.40 -9.16 -4.98
CA HIS A 105 5.34 -8.07 -4.74
C HIS A 105 5.25 -7.07 -5.90
N GLY A 106 5.16 -5.79 -5.58
CA GLY A 106 5.00 -4.73 -6.58
C GLY A 106 3.55 -4.41 -6.90
N GLY A 107 2.61 -5.28 -6.50
CA GLY A 107 1.19 -5.05 -6.68
C GLY A 107 0.39 -5.16 -5.40
N CYS A 108 1.07 -5.14 -4.26
CA CYS A 108 0.41 -5.30 -2.97
C CYS A 108 -0.27 -4.01 -2.54
N SER A 109 -1.58 -4.10 -2.28
CA SER A 109 -2.38 -2.96 -1.83
C SER A 109 -2.81 -3.18 -0.38
N PRO A 110 -2.98 -2.09 0.41
CA PRO A 110 -3.55 -2.25 1.74
C PRO A 110 -5.05 -2.53 1.70
N VAL A 111 -5.68 -2.29 0.56
CA VAL A 111 -7.12 -2.49 0.38
C VAL A 111 -7.37 -3.85 -0.27
N GLY A 112 -8.34 -4.58 0.25
CA GLY A 112 -8.80 -5.80 -0.42
C GLY A 112 -7.95 -7.04 -0.22
N MET A 113 -7.13 -7.09 0.81
CA MET A 113 -6.39 -8.31 1.16
C MET A 113 -7.35 -9.43 1.51
N LYS A 114 -6.91 -10.67 1.33
CA LYS A 114 -7.72 -11.85 1.69
C LYS A 114 -8.23 -11.76 3.12
N LYS A 115 -7.40 -11.21 4.02
CA LYS A 115 -7.77 -10.95 5.39
C LYS A 115 -7.24 -9.57 5.76
N GLN A 116 -8.05 -8.79 6.46
CA GLN A 116 -7.62 -7.46 6.87
C GLN A 116 -6.78 -7.58 8.14
N PHE A 117 -5.53 -7.19 8.03
CA PHE A 117 -4.60 -7.15 9.16
C PHE A 117 -4.53 -5.74 9.72
N PRO A 118 -4.10 -5.57 10.98
CA PRO A 118 -3.87 -4.22 11.51
C PRO A 118 -2.92 -3.46 10.59
N THR A 119 -3.29 -2.24 10.27
CA THR A 119 -2.61 -1.42 9.28
C THR A 119 -2.18 -0.10 9.92
N VAL A 120 -0.95 0.33 9.63
CA VAL A 120 -0.41 1.59 10.12
C VAL A 120 0.20 2.33 8.93
N PHE A 121 -0.16 3.60 8.77
CA PHE A 121 0.43 4.48 7.77
C PHE A 121 1.49 5.34 8.43
N HIS A 122 2.56 5.63 7.70
CA HIS A 122 3.51 6.62 8.18
C HIS A 122 2.79 7.95 8.37
N GLU A 123 3.13 8.66 9.43
CA GLU A 123 2.36 9.80 9.92
C GLU A 123 2.19 10.94 8.91
N THR A 124 3.09 11.06 7.92
CA THR A 124 2.94 12.12 6.91
C THR A 124 1.66 11.98 6.11
N ALA A 125 1.07 10.79 6.06
CA ALA A 125 -0.20 10.59 5.35
C ALA A 125 -1.29 11.52 5.88
N GLU A 126 -1.26 11.83 7.18
CA GLU A 126 -2.31 12.64 7.79
C GLU A 126 -2.31 14.09 7.31
N SER A 127 -1.18 14.56 6.81
CA SER A 127 -1.08 15.96 6.34
C SER A 127 -1.00 16.08 4.81
N LEU A 128 -1.10 14.98 4.09
CA LEU A 128 -1.09 15.04 2.63
C LEU A 128 -2.50 15.22 2.08
N PRO A 129 -2.64 15.98 0.97
CA PRO A 129 -3.97 16.16 0.36
C PRO A 129 -4.46 14.89 -0.33
N GLN A 130 -3.54 14.05 -0.77
CA GLN A 130 -3.88 12.77 -1.42
C GLN A 130 -2.70 11.84 -1.32
N VAL A 131 -2.97 10.55 -1.39
CA VAL A 131 -1.94 9.50 -1.42
C VAL A 131 -2.27 8.52 -2.52
N ALA A 132 -1.24 7.90 -3.06
CA ALA A 132 -1.40 6.84 -4.05
C ALA A 132 -0.92 5.53 -3.44
N VAL A 133 -1.68 4.48 -3.66
CA VAL A 133 -1.28 3.12 -3.26
C VAL A 133 -1.55 2.19 -4.43
N SER A 134 -0.97 1.00 -4.38
CA SER A 134 -1.21 0.01 -5.42
C SER A 134 -2.71 -0.28 -5.52
N ALA A 135 -3.17 -0.43 -6.74
CA ALA A 135 -4.55 -0.85 -7.01
C ALA A 135 -4.71 -2.36 -6.98
N GLY A 136 -3.70 -3.09 -6.49
CA GLY A 136 -3.77 -4.54 -6.37
C GLY A 136 -3.19 -5.29 -7.57
N LYS A 137 -2.52 -4.57 -8.45
CA LYS A 137 -1.95 -5.15 -9.66
C LYS A 137 -0.77 -4.29 -10.10
N ILE A 138 0.34 -4.93 -10.51
CA ILE A 138 1.48 -4.19 -11.05
C ILE A 138 1.00 -3.37 -12.24
N GLY A 139 1.37 -2.11 -12.30
CA GLY A 139 0.98 -1.21 -13.37
C GLY A 139 -0.21 -0.32 -13.04
N TYR A 140 -0.84 -0.51 -11.89
CA TYR A 140 -2.06 0.22 -11.52
C TYR A 140 -1.94 0.82 -10.14
N GLN A 141 -2.34 2.07 -10.02
CA GLN A 141 -2.37 2.81 -8.75
C GLN A 141 -3.73 3.46 -8.57
N VAL A 142 -4.15 3.65 -7.34
CA VAL A 142 -5.30 4.50 -7.03
C VAL A 142 -4.82 5.65 -6.16
N VAL A 143 -5.34 6.84 -6.46
CA VAL A 143 -5.03 8.07 -5.72
C VAL A 143 -6.30 8.48 -5.00
N SER A 144 -6.21 8.71 -3.70
CA SER A 144 -7.39 9.00 -2.90
C SER A 144 -7.01 9.86 -1.69
N ASP A 145 -8.02 10.34 -0.99
CA ASP A 145 -7.82 11.08 0.25
C ASP A 145 -7.34 10.10 1.33
N PRO A 146 -6.19 10.39 1.96
CA PRO A 146 -5.67 9.48 2.98
C PRO A 146 -6.62 9.28 4.16
N LYS A 147 -7.43 10.29 4.48
CA LYS A 147 -8.41 10.16 5.57
C LYS A 147 -9.43 9.08 5.26
N ASP A 148 -9.90 9.06 4.01
CA ASP A 148 -10.86 8.05 3.59
C ASP A 148 -10.26 6.65 3.59
N LEU A 149 -9.02 6.52 3.09
CA LEU A 149 -8.35 5.22 3.07
C LEU A 149 -8.09 4.73 4.48
N MET A 150 -7.59 5.60 5.35
CA MET A 150 -7.28 5.20 6.72
C MET A 150 -8.54 4.81 7.48
N ALA A 151 -9.65 5.52 7.24
CA ALA A 151 -10.91 5.17 7.88
C ALA A 151 -11.41 3.81 7.40
N LEU A 152 -11.32 3.56 6.10
CA LEU A 152 -11.73 2.28 5.52
C LEU A 152 -10.95 1.12 6.13
N LEU A 153 -9.65 1.31 6.31
CA LEU A 153 -8.75 0.27 6.79
C LEU A 153 -8.64 0.25 8.31
N ARG A 154 -9.25 1.21 8.99
CA ARG A 154 -9.10 1.41 10.43
C ARG A 154 -7.62 1.53 10.78
N ALA A 155 -6.89 2.26 9.95
CA ALA A 155 -5.45 2.38 10.07
C ALA A 155 -5.08 3.41 11.13
N ALA A 156 -3.98 3.15 11.81
CA ALA A 156 -3.36 4.11 12.70
C ALA A 156 -2.28 4.86 11.95
N ALA A 157 -1.76 5.92 12.54
CA ALA A 157 -0.64 6.67 11.99
C ALA A 157 0.48 6.69 13.02
N ALA A 158 1.71 6.53 12.55
CA ALA A 158 2.88 6.55 13.42
C ALA A 158 4.12 6.84 12.59
N ASP A 159 5.21 7.21 13.25
CA ASP A 159 6.50 7.35 12.60
C ASP A 159 7.04 5.94 12.33
N LEU A 160 7.24 5.62 11.07
CA LEU A 160 7.62 4.28 10.64
C LEU A 160 8.92 4.22 9.86
N ILE A 161 9.51 5.37 9.54
CA ILE A 161 10.63 5.39 8.60
C ILE A 161 11.98 5.55 9.29
N VAL A 162 13.01 5.03 8.64
CA VAL A 162 14.40 5.20 9.07
C VAL A 162 14.79 6.66 8.87
N GLU A 163 15.43 7.23 9.89
CA GLU A 163 15.91 8.61 9.81
C GLU A 163 17.25 8.72 9.12
#